data_430cb90f7e755adb5bf06a9fd5e0190d
#
_entry.id   430cb90f7e755adb5bf06a9fd5e0190d
#
_cell.length_a   1.000
_cell.length_b   1.000
_cell.length_c   1.000
_cell.angle_alpha   90.00
_cell.angle_beta   90.00
_cell.angle_gamma   90.00
#
_symmetry.space_group_name_H-M   'P 1'
#
loop_
_entity.id
_entity.type
_entity.pdbx_description
1 polymer ?
#
loop_
_entity_poly.entity_id
_entity_poly.type
_entity_poly.pdbx_seq_one_letter_code
_entity_poly.pdbx_strand_id
1 'polypeptide(L)'
;MIQVAQILFILSVLVVLHEFGHYIAAKIFKVRVEKFYLFMDAGFSLVKKKIGDTEWGIGWLPLGGYVKLAGMIDESMDTDQMNEEMQPWEFRSKPAWQRLIIMLGGIIVNVLLAWLIYTVMYTTVGKKYVDTSVLQENGLQFGEVGQNAGFRNGDKIVSVDGKVQDNFNRMTMDILFSEEVKVNRNGEEVVLNLNDQQIGEILSKEGKNFIEPRNIGATIDSIAPNSEAIKAGFLIKDSIVSVNGKQIAFFDEMSAELLKHKSKNIPVVVYRNQKLDTINTGVSKEGTLGVIIARKIKTDFLITKKMSIGEAFPAAVKESWALLVYNVKSFKLERFDRIAPEPRKPSDMYQISILDLVEFLTEFDISDIELKEEDADLRYVELISGFCLI
;
A
#
# COMPACT_ATOMS: atom_id res chain seq x y z
N MET A 1 1.73 -6.46 21.42
CA MET A 1 2.09 -7.90 21.57
C MET A 1 1.30 -8.81 20.63
N ILE A 2 -0.02 -8.67 20.51
CA ILE A 2 -0.85 -9.52 19.60
C ILE A 2 -0.43 -9.33 18.14
N GLN A 3 -0.21 -8.10 17.69
CA GLN A 3 0.20 -7.80 16.30
C GLN A 3 1.54 -8.44 15.94
N VAL A 4 2.55 -8.35 16.82
CA VAL A 4 3.85 -8.99 16.60
C VAL A 4 3.70 -10.51 16.49
N ALA A 5 2.89 -11.12 17.36
CA ALA A 5 2.63 -12.56 17.28
C ALA A 5 1.92 -12.95 15.98
N GLN A 6 0.98 -12.13 15.50
CA GLN A 6 0.29 -12.35 14.23
C GLN A 6 1.26 -12.27 13.05
N ILE A 7 2.12 -11.25 13.01
CA ILE A 7 3.13 -11.09 11.95
C ILE A 7 4.09 -12.27 11.94
N LEU A 8 4.63 -12.67 13.11
CA LEU A 8 5.51 -13.83 13.21
C LEU A 8 4.81 -15.11 12.75
N PHE A 9 3.54 -15.30 13.11
CA PHE A 9 2.76 -16.45 12.66
C PHE A 9 2.60 -16.47 11.13
N ILE A 10 2.23 -15.33 10.54
CA ILE A 10 2.04 -15.19 9.09
C ILE A 10 3.36 -15.48 8.36
N LEU A 11 4.45 -14.85 8.78
CA LEU A 11 5.78 -15.08 8.20
C LEU A 11 6.18 -16.55 8.31
N SER A 12 5.92 -17.18 9.47
CA SER A 12 6.21 -18.61 9.67
C SER A 12 5.46 -19.48 8.66
N VAL A 13 4.17 -19.23 8.47
CA VAL A 13 3.36 -19.99 7.50
C VAL A 13 3.88 -19.80 6.09
N LEU A 14 4.20 -18.57 5.69
CA LEU A 14 4.73 -18.26 4.36
C LEU A 14 6.07 -18.95 4.10
N VAL A 15 6.99 -18.85 5.05
CA VAL A 15 8.31 -19.49 4.93
C VAL A 15 8.18 -21.00 4.83
N VAL A 16 7.34 -21.63 5.67
CA VAL A 16 7.12 -23.09 5.60
C VAL A 16 6.61 -23.51 4.22
N LEU A 17 5.66 -22.80 3.68
CA LEU A 17 5.09 -23.11 2.37
C LEU A 17 6.10 -22.84 1.25
N HIS A 18 6.92 -21.80 1.39
CA HIS A 18 8.04 -21.53 0.50
C HIS A 18 9.03 -22.69 0.47
N GLU A 19 9.54 -23.09 1.62
CA GLU A 19 10.46 -24.25 1.75
C GLU A 19 9.83 -25.54 1.24
N PHE A 20 8.53 -25.70 1.49
CA PHE A 20 7.79 -26.86 0.97
C PHE A 20 7.71 -26.86 -0.55
N GLY A 21 7.70 -25.69 -1.19
CA GLY A 21 7.80 -25.55 -2.65
C GLY A 21 9.11 -26.11 -3.20
N HIS A 22 10.26 -25.79 -2.60
CA HIS A 22 11.55 -26.36 -2.93
C HIS A 22 11.58 -27.87 -2.73
N TYR A 23 11.03 -28.33 -1.59
CA TYR A 23 10.92 -29.75 -1.28
C TYR A 23 10.12 -30.51 -2.33
N ILE A 24 8.93 -30.04 -2.70
CA ILE A 24 8.08 -30.70 -3.72
C ILE A 24 8.82 -30.76 -5.07
N ALA A 25 9.37 -29.63 -5.51
CA ALA A 25 10.08 -29.58 -6.79
C ALA A 25 11.28 -30.52 -6.81
N ALA A 26 12.07 -30.58 -5.73
CA ALA A 26 13.17 -31.53 -5.59
C ALA A 26 12.70 -33.00 -5.69
N LYS A 27 11.61 -33.32 -4.99
CA LYS A 27 11.04 -34.70 -5.06
C LYS A 27 10.50 -35.06 -6.44
N ILE A 28 9.86 -34.14 -7.16
CA ILE A 28 9.38 -34.34 -8.55
C ILE A 28 10.55 -34.70 -9.46
N PHE A 29 11.68 -33.99 -9.33
CA PHE A 29 12.87 -34.24 -10.15
C PHE A 29 13.83 -35.27 -9.55
N LYS A 30 13.41 -36.02 -8.53
CA LYS A 30 14.19 -37.08 -7.88
C LYS A 30 15.54 -36.57 -7.35
N VAL A 31 15.53 -35.35 -6.83
CA VAL A 31 16.65 -34.82 -6.03
C VAL A 31 16.42 -35.22 -4.56
N ARG A 32 17.49 -35.72 -3.93
CA ARG A 32 17.45 -36.10 -2.53
C ARG A 32 17.42 -34.88 -1.65
N VAL A 33 16.41 -34.85 -0.76
CA VAL A 33 16.33 -33.80 0.27
C VAL A 33 16.89 -34.38 1.57
N GLU A 34 17.95 -33.79 2.08
CA GLU A 34 18.63 -34.24 3.28
C GLU A 34 17.96 -33.73 4.54
N LYS A 35 17.61 -32.43 4.55
CA LYS A 35 16.94 -31.79 5.70
C LYS A 35 15.77 -30.93 5.23
N PHE A 36 14.73 -30.90 6.05
CA PHE A 36 13.61 -29.96 5.96
C PHE A 36 13.35 -29.42 7.35
N TYR A 37 13.61 -28.14 7.56
CA TYR A 37 13.46 -27.53 8.86
C TYR A 37 12.50 -26.37 8.82
N LEU A 38 11.50 -26.43 9.70
CA LEU A 38 10.70 -25.28 10.10
C LEU A 38 11.53 -24.52 11.13
N PHE A 39 11.82 -23.27 10.87
CA PHE A 39 12.72 -22.43 11.65
C PHE A 39 14.20 -22.87 11.62
N MET A 40 15.06 -21.93 11.88
CA MET A 40 16.50 -22.19 11.94
C MET A 40 16.87 -22.92 13.24
N ASP A 41 17.72 -23.92 13.12
CA ASP A 41 18.22 -24.73 14.24
C ASP A 41 19.62 -24.31 14.71
N ALA A 42 19.90 -23.00 14.75
CA ALA A 42 21.19 -22.48 15.13
C ALA A 42 21.70 -23.07 16.48
N GLY A 43 22.56 -24.07 16.37
CA GLY A 43 23.13 -24.80 17.49
C GLY A 43 22.34 -25.99 18.00
N PHE A 44 21.00 -25.97 18.00
CA PHE A 44 20.15 -27.10 18.42
C PHE A 44 18.77 -27.06 17.80
N SER A 45 18.16 -28.24 17.67
CA SER A 45 16.78 -28.41 17.20
C SER A 45 15.83 -28.70 18.36
N LEU A 46 14.62 -28.14 18.35
CA LEU A 46 13.59 -28.43 19.35
C LEU A 46 13.08 -29.88 19.19
N VAL A 47 12.82 -30.26 17.94
CA VAL A 47 12.38 -31.61 17.59
C VAL A 47 13.01 -31.97 16.25
N LYS A 48 13.46 -33.22 16.10
CA LYS A 48 13.89 -33.77 14.80
C LYS A 48 13.54 -35.24 14.67
N LYS A 49 13.22 -35.65 13.45
CA LYS A 49 12.90 -37.03 13.11
C LYS A 49 13.27 -37.33 11.67
N LYS A 50 14.02 -38.41 11.45
CA LYS A 50 14.35 -38.88 10.11
C LYS A 50 13.19 -39.70 9.53
N ILE A 51 12.70 -39.31 8.35
CA ILE A 51 11.66 -40.01 7.62
C ILE A 51 12.18 -40.27 6.20
N GLY A 52 12.50 -41.51 5.85
CA GLY A 52 13.17 -41.84 4.61
C GLY A 52 14.57 -41.25 4.56
N ASP A 53 14.87 -40.53 3.45
CA ASP A 53 16.15 -39.87 3.28
C ASP A 53 16.20 -38.44 3.90
N THR A 54 15.07 -37.93 4.35
CA THR A 54 14.94 -36.54 4.84
C THR A 54 14.85 -36.50 6.36
N GLU A 55 15.68 -35.67 6.98
CA GLU A 55 15.55 -35.28 8.39
C GLU A 55 14.59 -34.10 8.48
N TRP A 56 13.45 -34.31 9.13
CA TRP A 56 12.45 -33.27 9.41
C TRP A 56 12.71 -32.70 10.80
N GLY A 57 12.76 -31.39 10.93
CA GLY A 57 13.04 -30.74 12.20
C GLY A 57 12.29 -29.44 12.39
N ILE A 58 12.25 -29.03 13.68
CA ILE A 58 11.80 -27.71 14.11
C ILE A 58 12.96 -27.06 14.84
N GLY A 59 13.47 -25.96 14.30
CA GLY A 59 14.44 -25.11 14.96
C GLY A 59 13.79 -24.26 16.04
N TRP A 60 14.59 -23.58 16.82
CA TRP A 60 14.11 -22.71 17.89
C TRP A 60 13.98 -21.24 17.45
N LEU A 61 14.63 -20.85 16.36
CA LEU A 61 14.73 -19.47 15.91
C LEU A 61 13.73 -19.20 14.79
N PRO A 62 12.63 -18.43 15.02
CA PRO A 62 11.56 -18.22 14.04
C PRO A 62 11.89 -17.14 12.99
N LEU A 63 13.12 -17.12 12.48
CA LEU A 63 13.60 -16.18 11.47
C LEU A 63 13.69 -16.78 10.06
N GLY A 64 13.14 -17.97 9.85
CA GLY A 64 13.17 -18.63 8.54
C GLY A 64 13.08 -20.13 8.70
N GLY A 65 13.01 -20.85 7.59
CA GLY A 65 13.19 -22.29 7.49
C GLY A 65 14.32 -22.60 6.51
N TYR A 66 14.62 -23.87 6.29
CA TYR A 66 15.54 -24.25 5.22
C TYR A 66 15.30 -25.67 4.72
N VAL A 67 15.65 -25.86 3.46
CA VAL A 67 15.67 -27.18 2.80
C VAL A 67 17.09 -27.47 2.30
N LYS A 68 17.76 -28.50 2.84
CA LYS A 68 19.06 -28.93 2.35
C LYS A 68 18.89 -29.98 1.24
N LEU A 69 19.34 -29.64 0.05
CA LEU A 69 19.34 -30.52 -1.12
C LEU A 69 20.72 -31.14 -1.32
N ALA A 70 20.76 -32.44 -1.61
CA ALA A 70 22.03 -33.13 -1.91
C ALA A 70 22.70 -32.50 -3.13
N GLY A 71 24.00 -32.22 -3.03
CA GLY A 71 24.81 -31.64 -4.12
C GLY A 71 24.47 -30.18 -4.46
N MET A 72 23.91 -29.43 -3.53
CA MET A 72 23.70 -27.98 -3.62
C MET A 72 24.45 -27.30 -2.48
N ILE A 73 25.15 -26.22 -2.79
CA ILE A 73 25.71 -25.34 -1.76
C ILE A 73 24.55 -24.49 -1.25
N ASP A 74 24.19 -24.71 0.00
CA ASP A 74 23.18 -23.94 0.69
C ASP A 74 23.80 -22.76 1.48
N GLU A 75 22.97 -22.07 2.25
CA GLU A 75 23.41 -20.95 3.09
C GLU A 75 24.42 -21.34 4.15
N SER A 76 24.56 -22.65 4.48
CA SER A 76 25.57 -23.17 5.41
C SER A 76 26.97 -23.23 4.83
N MET A 77 27.15 -22.92 3.53
CA MET A 77 28.42 -22.99 2.80
C MET A 77 29.13 -24.37 2.91
N ASP A 78 28.38 -25.43 3.14
CA ASP A 78 28.90 -26.80 3.22
C ASP A 78 29.32 -27.27 1.81
N THR A 79 30.63 -27.30 1.58
CA THR A 79 31.23 -27.69 0.30
C THR A 79 31.77 -29.12 0.29
N ASP A 80 31.67 -29.85 1.39
CA ASP A 80 32.29 -31.17 1.53
C ASP A 80 31.78 -32.14 0.47
N GLN A 81 30.49 -32.10 0.15
CA GLN A 81 29.89 -32.94 -0.89
C GLN A 81 30.34 -32.58 -2.32
N MET A 82 30.87 -31.39 -2.54
CA MET A 82 31.30 -30.95 -3.88
C MET A 82 32.60 -31.63 -4.36
N ASN A 83 33.36 -32.15 -3.43
CA ASN A 83 34.63 -32.89 -3.72
C ASN A 83 34.41 -34.35 -4.03
N GLU A 84 33.20 -34.89 -3.83
CA GLU A 84 32.85 -36.29 -4.12
C GLU A 84 32.36 -36.45 -5.54
N GLU A 85 32.38 -37.70 -6.07
CA GLU A 85 31.81 -38.02 -7.36
C GLU A 85 30.30 -37.70 -7.42
N MET A 86 29.90 -37.00 -8.49
CA MET A 86 28.51 -36.54 -8.68
C MET A 86 27.56 -37.73 -8.79
N GLN A 87 26.54 -37.74 -7.95
CA GLN A 87 25.52 -38.78 -7.90
C GLN A 87 24.24 -38.40 -8.67
N PRO A 88 23.51 -39.36 -9.25
CA PRO A 88 22.30 -39.09 -10.04
C PRO A 88 21.17 -38.43 -9.27
N TRP A 89 21.15 -38.50 -7.95
CA TRP A 89 20.13 -37.88 -7.05
C TRP A 89 20.53 -36.53 -6.53
N GLU A 90 21.65 -35.98 -6.97
CA GLU A 90 22.11 -34.65 -6.56
C GLU A 90 21.53 -33.55 -7.44
N PHE A 91 21.36 -32.37 -6.87
CA PHE A 91 20.90 -31.15 -7.55
C PHE A 91 21.79 -30.82 -8.75
N ARG A 92 23.13 -30.87 -8.58
CA ARG A 92 24.11 -30.58 -9.65
C ARG A 92 24.05 -31.54 -10.84
N SER A 93 23.49 -32.75 -10.66
CA SER A 93 23.32 -33.72 -11.73
C SER A 93 22.17 -33.43 -12.68
N LYS A 94 21.28 -32.52 -12.30
CA LYS A 94 20.06 -32.20 -13.06
C LYS A 94 20.33 -31.19 -14.17
N PRO A 95 19.60 -31.28 -15.29
CA PRO A 95 19.69 -30.27 -16.34
C PRO A 95 19.25 -28.91 -15.83
N ALA A 96 19.74 -27.83 -16.45
CA ALA A 96 19.57 -26.44 -15.97
C ALA A 96 18.11 -26.04 -15.72
N TRP A 97 17.18 -26.47 -16.58
CA TRP A 97 15.76 -26.15 -16.42
C TRP A 97 15.13 -26.83 -15.19
N GLN A 98 15.54 -28.05 -14.82
CA GLN A 98 15.07 -28.70 -13.59
C GLN A 98 15.61 -27.98 -12.35
N ARG A 99 16.89 -27.63 -12.38
CA ARG A 99 17.51 -26.83 -11.32
C ARG A 99 16.80 -25.49 -11.14
N LEU A 100 16.48 -24.81 -12.24
CA LEU A 100 15.73 -23.55 -12.20
C LEU A 100 14.36 -23.74 -11.56
N ILE A 101 13.59 -24.78 -11.92
CA ILE A 101 12.28 -25.03 -11.31
C ILE A 101 12.41 -25.34 -9.81
N ILE A 102 13.45 -26.09 -9.41
CA ILE A 102 13.70 -26.37 -7.99
C ILE A 102 13.99 -25.07 -7.25
N MET A 103 14.84 -24.20 -7.79
CA MET A 103 15.16 -22.90 -7.18
C MET A 103 13.96 -21.95 -7.13
N LEU A 104 13.08 -22.00 -8.11
CA LEU A 104 11.85 -21.21 -8.13
C LEU A 104 10.69 -21.85 -7.35
N GLY A 105 10.87 -23.08 -6.85
CA GLY A 105 9.80 -23.86 -6.21
C GLY A 105 9.09 -23.13 -5.08
N GLY A 106 9.84 -22.45 -4.22
CA GLY A 106 9.31 -21.66 -3.14
C GLY A 106 8.45 -20.48 -3.64
N ILE A 107 8.98 -19.73 -4.61
CA ILE A 107 8.26 -18.59 -5.22
C ILE A 107 6.98 -19.07 -5.91
N ILE A 108 7.04 -20.19 -6.65
CA ILE A 108 5.86 -20.77 -7.33
C ILE A 108 4.75 -21.07 -6.31
N VAL A 109 5.09 -21.71 -5.20
CA VAL A 109 4.10 -22.04 -4.14
C VAL A 109 3.53 -20.78 -3.50
N ASN A 110 4.34 -19.76 -3.23
CA ASN A 110 3.86 -18.49 -2.70
C ASN A 110 2.91 -17.78 -3.67
N VAL A 111 3.22 -17.76 -4.97
CA VAL A 111 2.32 -17.19 -6.00
C VAL A 111 0.99 -17.96 -6.06
N LEU A 112 1.03 -19.28 -6.03
CA LEU A 112 -0.19 -20.11 -6.01
C LEU A 112 -1.02 -19.86 -4.75
N LEU A 113 -0.36 -19.69 -3.61
CA LEU A 113 -1.01 -19.33 -2.35
C LEU A 113 -1.68 -17.95 -2.44
N ALA A 114 -0.99 -16.96 -3.01
CA ALA A 114 -1.56 -15.64 -3.21
C ALA A 114 -2.82 -15.70 -4.09
N TRP A 115 -2.78 -16.46 -5.21
CA TRP A 115 -3.96 -16.64 -6.05
C TRP A 115 -5.11 -17.33 -5.32
N LEU A 116 -4.82 -18.31 -4.49
CA LEU A 116 -5.82 -18.98 -3.67
C LEU A 116 -6.46 -17.99 -2.67
N ILE A 117 -5.64 -17.24 -1.93
CA ILE A 117 -6.11 -16.28 -0.94
C ILE A 117 -6.99 -15.21 -1.59
N TYR A 118 -6.53 -14.57 -2.68
CA TYR A 118 -7.33 -13.57 -3.39
C TYR A 118 -8.62 -14.16 -3.95
N THR A 119 -8.58 -15.39 -4.49
CA THR A 119 -9.78 -16.05 -5.01
C THR A 119 -10.81 -16.26 -3.90
N VAL A 120 -10.38 -16.79 -2.75
CA VAL A 120 -11.25 -16.98 -1.58
C VAL A 120 -11.78 -15.63 -1.09
N MET A 121 -10.94 -14.61 -0.98
CA MET A 121 -11.34 -13.28 -0.56
C MET A 121 -12.40 -12.68 -1.50
N TYR A 122 -12.18 -12.74 -2.82
CA TYR A 122 -13.11 -12.16 -3.80
C TYR A 122 -14.45 -12.90 -3.88
N THR A 123 -14.46 -14.19 -3.55
CA THR A 123 -15.70 -14.98 -3.50
C THR A 123 -16.47 -14.79 -2.20
N THR A 124 -15.79 -14.67 -1.05
CA THR A 124 -16.43 -14.59 0.28
C THR A 124 -16.76 -13.15 0.69
N VAL A 125 -15.75 -12.30 0.72
CA VAL A 125 -15.86 -10.89 1.16
C VAL A 125 -16.21 -9.98 -0.02
N GLY A 126 -15.66 -10.25 -1.19
CA GLY A 126 -15.77 -9.43 -2.39
C GLY A 126 -14.57 -8.48 -2.55
N LYS A 127 -14.40 -7.96 -3.77
CA LYS A 127 -13.42 -6.91 -4.05
C LYS A 127 -14.02 -5.56 -3.68
N LYS A 128 -13.41 -4.88 -2.71
CA LYS A 128 -13.78 -3.51 -2.34
C LYS A 128 -12.89 -2.55 -3.13
N TYR A 129 -13.47 -1.59 -3.78
CA TYR A 129 -12.75 -0.51 -4.47
C TYR A 129 -13.59 0.76 -4.50
N VAL A 130 -12.90 1.88 -4.60
CA VAL A 130 -13.56 3.17 -4.75
C VAL A 130 -13.77 3.42 -6.24
N ASP A 131 -15.04 3.54 -6.65
CA ASP A 131 -15.39 3.81 -8.04
C ASP A 131 -14.97 5.22 -8.43
N THR A 132 -14.05 5.31 -9.38
CA THR A 132 -13.59 6.60 -9.91
C THR A 132 -14.68 7.38 -10.60
N SER A 133 -15.69 6.74 -11.16
CA SER A 133 -16.79 7.42 -11.87
C SER A 133 -17.59 8.32 -10.93
N VAL A 134 -17.79 7.87 -9.68
CA VAL A 134 -18.50 8.65 -8.65
C VAL A 134 -17.64 9.80 -8.12
N LEU A 135 -16.33 9.56 -7.98
CA LEU A 135 -15.40 10.62 -7.57
C LEU A 135 -15.24 11.70 -8.64
N GLN A 136 -15.33 11.31 -9.90
CA GLN A 136 -15.21 12.22 -11.03
C GLN A 136 -16.38 13.20 -11.17
N GLU A 137 -17.52 12.92 -10.57
CA GLU A 137 -18.66 13.84 -10.62
C GLU A 137 -18.29 15.23 -10.10
N ASN A 138 -17.52 15.28 -9.01
CA ASN A 138 -17.07 16.52 -8.36
C ASN A 138 -15.61 16.91 -8.65
N GLY A 139 -14.91 16.10 -9.46
CA GLY A 139 -13.47 16.21 -9.64
C GLY A 139 -12.69 15.78 -8.40
N LEU A 140 -11.39 15.94 -8.45
CA LEU A 140 -10.46 15.52 -7.39
C LEU A 140 -9.81 16.75 -6.74
N GLN A 141 -9.34 16.57 -5.52
CA GLN A 141 -8.53 17.55 -4.80
C GLN A 141 -7.07 17.14 -4.90
N PHE A 142 -6.22 18.10 -5.19
CA PHE A 142 -4.77 17.91 -5.27
C PHE A 142 -4.09 18.80 -4.23
N GLY A 143 -3.22 18.20 -3.45
CA GLY A 143 -2.37 18.92 -2.53
C GLY A 143 -1.27 19.69 -3.25
N GLU A 144 -0.40 20.35 -2.49
CA GLU A 144 0.66 21.21 -3.02
C GLU A 144 1.54 20.49 -4.06
N VAL A 145 1.95 19.24 -3.76
CA VAL A 145 2.77 18.44 -4.70
C VAL A 145 2.04 18.10 -6.00
N GLY A 146 0.74 17.80 -5.93
CA GLY A 146 -0.06 17.58 -7.12
C GLY A 146 -0.26 18.86 -7.94
N GLN A 147 -0.47 19.98 -7.28
CA GLN A 147 -0.57 21.28 -7.94
C GLN A 147 0.74 21.71 -8.60
N ASN A 148 1.89 21.45 -7.97
CA ASN A 148 3.21 21.67 -8.55
C ASN A 148 3.45 20.77 -9.76
N ALA A 149 2.85 19.57 -9.79
CA ALA A 149 2.86 18.67 -10.95
C ALA A 149 1.91 19.10 -12.08
N GLY A 150 1.14 20.18 -11.89
CA GLY A 150 0.26 20.76 -12.91
C GLY A 150 -1.22 20.40 -12.77
N PHE A 151 -1.58 19.55 -11.80
CA PHE A 151 -3.00 19.26 -11.49
C PHE A 151 -3.67 20.46 -10.82
N ARG A 152 -4.98 20.53 -10.91
CA ARG A 152 -5.79 21.55 -10.22
C ARG A 152 -6.99 20.91 -9.54
N ASN A 153 -7.41 21.49 -8.42
CA ASN A 153 -8.63 21.06 -7.74
C ASN A 153 -9.83 21.13 -8.68
N GLY A 154 -10.59 20.05 -8.73
CA GLY A 154 -11.72 19.91 -9.66
C GLY A 154 -11.36 19.20 -10.97
N ASP A 155 -10.10 18.92 -11.26
CA ASP A 155 -9.72 18.09 -12.41
C ASP A 155 -10.36 16.70 -12.28
N LYS A 156 -10.81 16.16 -13.41
CA LYS A 156 -11.31 14.80 -13.55
C LYS A 156 -10.33 14.01 -14.40
N ILE A 157 -9.82 12.89 -13.89
CA ILE A 157 -8.91 12.04 -14.64
C ILE A 157 -9.67 11.31 -15.75
N VAL A 158 -9.33 11.57 -16.99
CA VAL A 158 -9.93 10.92 -18.18
C VAL A 158 -9.22 9.61 -18.46
N SER A 159 -7.89 9.63 -18.53
CA SER A 159 -7.09 8.43 -18.75
C SER A 159 -5.66 8.60 -18.23
N VAL A 160 -5.01 7.48 -17.96
CA VAL A 160 -3.60 7.38 -17.61
C VAL A 160 -2.96 6.44 -18.64
N ASP A 161 -1.99 6.92 -19.41
CA ASP A 161 -1.40 6.21 -20.56
C ASP A 161 -2.47 5.65 -21.51
N GLY A 162 -3.51 6.45 -21.80
CA GLY A 162 -4.63 6.06 -22.66
C GLY A 162 -5.61 5.07 -22.06
N LYS A 163 -5.45 4.65 -20.79
CA LYS A 163 -6.35 3.70 -20.10
C LYS A 163 -7.25 4.42 -19.12
N VAL A 164 -8.55 4.18 -19.23
CA VAL A 164 -9.53 4.63 -18.24
C VAL A 164 -9.34 3.83 -16.96
N GLN A 165 -9.34 4.51 -15.83
CA GLN A 165 -9.15 3.90 -14.51
C GLN A 165 -10.48 3.72 -13.81
N ASP A 166 -10.76 2.50 -13.34
CA ASP A 166 -11.98 2.13 -12.62
C ASP A 166 -11.80 2.09 -11.10
N ASN A 167 -10.56 2.11 -10.62
CA ASN A 167 -10.19 2.01 -9.22
C ASN A 167 -9.31 3.19 -8.81
N PHE A 168 -9.75 3.98 -7.84
CA PHE A 168 -9.06 5.19 -7.39
C PHE A 168 -7.65 4.92 -6.87
N ASN A 169 -7.47 3.92 -6.02
CA ASN A 169 -6.15 3.61 -5.45
C ASN A 169 -5.17 3.19 -6.55
N ARG A 170 -5.65 2.38 -7.49
CA ARG A 170 -4.83 1.97 -8.64
C ARG A 170 -4.51 3.15 -9.55
N MET A 171 -5.48 4.02 -9.79
CA MET A 171 -5.28 5.24 -10.58
C MET A 171 -4.17 6.11 -10.02
N THR A 172 -4.13 6.31 -8.69
CA THR A 172 -3.09 7.08 -8.03
C THR A 172 -1.70 6.50 -8.29
N MET A 173 -1.56 5.18 -8.18
CA MET A 173 -0.30 4.49 -8.47
C MET A 173 0.05 4.53 -9.96
N ASP A 174 -0.92 4.33 -10.85
CA ASP A 174 -0.69 4.38 -12.29
C ASP A 174 -0.23 5.77 -12.74
N ILE A 175 -0.75 6.85 -12.15
CA ILE A 175 -0.30 8.23 -12.42
C ILE A 175 1.20 8.39 -12.12
N LEU A 176 1.70 7.85 -11.01
CA LEU A 176 3.12 7.95 -10.64
C LEU A 176 4.07 7.21 -11.60
N PHE A 177 3.56 6.24 -12.35
CA PHE A 177 4.34 5.45 -13.30
C PHE A 177 4.01 5.76 -14.76
N SER A 178 3.16 6.77 -15.02
CA SER A 178 2.70 7.11 -16.36
C SER A 178 3.62 8.12 -17.05
N GLU A 179 3.57 8.11 -18.37
CA GLU A 179 4.16 9.14 -19.21
C GLU A 179 3.16 10.26 -19.49
N GLU A 180 1.86 9.93 -19.54
CA GLU A 180 0.79 10.85 -19.89
C GLU A 180 -0.44 10.67 -18.99
N VAL A 181 -0.94 11.77 -18.43
CA VAL A 181 -2.22 11.82 -17.73
C VAL A 181 -3.14 12.83 -18.43
N LYS A 182 -4.29 12.36 -18.90
CA LYS A 182 -5.33 13.23 -19.45
C LYS A 182 -6.35 13.58 -18.39
N VAL A 183 -6.59 14.87 -18.20
CA VAL A 183 -7.58 15.40 -17.27
C VAL A 183 -8.61 16.23 -17.99
N ASN A 184 -9.85 16.17 -17.55
CA ASN A 184 -10.87 17.14 -17.95
C ASN A 184 -10.89 18.27 -16.92
N ARG A 185 -10.56 19.48 -17.36
CA ARG A 185 -10.52 20.70 -16.58
C ARG A 185 -11.56 21.69 -17.08
N ASN A 186 -12.65 21.84 -16.35
CA ASN A 186 -13.77 22.73 -16.70
C ASN A 186 -14.34 22.46 -18.10
N GLY A 187 -14.36 21.21 -18.56
CA GLY A 187 -14.85 20.84 -19.89
C GLY A 187 -13.80 20.74 -20.98
N GLU A 188 -12.58 21.20 -20.72
CA GLU A 188 -11.46 21.08 -21.65
C GLU A 188 -10.53 19.93 -21.27
N GLU A 189 -10.05 19.21 -22.26
CA GLU A 189 -9.08 18.13 -22.07
C GLU A 189 -7.65 18.71 -22.00
N VAL A 190 -6.95 18.43 -20.90
CA VAL A 190 -5.57 18.88 -20.67
C VAL A 190 -4.69 17.66 -20.50
N VAL A 191 -3.55 17.64 -21.17
CA VAL A 191 -2.54 16.59 -21.06
C VAL A 191 -1.46 17.05 -20.08
N LEU A 192 -1.18 16.22 -19.10
CA LEU A 192 -0.15 16.43 -18.09
C LEU A 192 0.90 15.31 -18.21
N ASN A 193 2.17 15.70 -18.25
CA ASN A 193 3.31 14.78 -18.25
C ASN A 193 4.13 15.07 -16.99
N LEU A 194 4.24 14.07 -16.11
CA LEU A 194 5.03 14.20 -14.91
C LEU A 194 6.50 13.92 -15.22
N ASN A 195 7.38 14.83 -14.81
CA ASN A 195 8.81 14.60 -14.87
C ASN A 195 9.31 13.89 -13.60
N ASP A 196 10.53 13.36 -13.67
CA ASP A 196 11.16 12.60 -12.60
C ASP A 196 11.26 13.39 -11.28
N GLN A 197 11.51 14.70 -11.34
CA GLN A 197 11.58 15.55 -10.16
C GLN A 197 10.22 15.66 -9.48
N GLN A 198 9.13 15.85 -10.24
CA GLN A 198 7.77 15.93 -9.71
C GLN A 198 7.34 14.60 -9.07
N ILE A 199 7.70 13.47 -9.72
CA ILE A 199 7.46 12.14 -9.16
C ILE A 199 8.24 11.97 -7.85
N GLY A 200 9.52 12.36 -7.82
CA GLY A 200 10.34 12.34 -6.62
C GLY A 200 9.76 13.19 -5.48
N GLU A 201 9.24 14.38 -5.77
CA GLU A 201 8.58 15.25 -4.79
C GLU A 201 7.30 14.61 -4.21
N ILE A 202 6.50 13.95 -5.04
CA ILE A 202 5.30 13.23 -4.59
C ILE A 202 5.68 12.08 -3.67
N LEU A 203 6.71 11.30 -4.04
CA LEU A 203 7.17 10.14 -3.27
C LEU A 203 7.85 10.53 -1.96
N SER A 204 8.68 11.62 -1.94
CA SER A 204 9.38 12.08 -0.74
C SER A 204 8.44 12.52 0.38
N LYS A 205 7.22 12.92 0.04
CA LYS A 205 6.14 13.21 0.98
C LYS A 205 5.22 12.00 1.19
N GLU A 206 5.68 10.78 0.91
CA GLU A 206 4.96 9.50 1.04
C GLU A 206 3.61 9.49 0.29
N GLY A 207 3.48 10.26 -0.77
CA GLY A 207 2.22 10.45 -1.49
C GLY A 207 1.11 11.12 -0.69
N LYS A 208 1.39 11.49 0.58
CA LYS A 208 0.42 12.20 1.43
C LYS A 208 0.01 13.49 0.75
N ASN A 209 -1.30 13.68 0.64
CA ASN A 209 -1.91 14.85 0.01
C ASN A 209 -1.59 15.03 -1.49
N PHE A 210 -1.18 13.98 -2.21
CA PHE A 210 -1.02 14.09 -3.67
C PHE A 210 -2.37 14.25 -4.35
N ILE A 211 -3.28 13.30 -4.12
CA ILE A 211 -4.60 13.25 -4.74
C ILE A 211 -5.61 12.66 -3.74
N GLU A 212 -6.72 13.34 -3.55
CA GLU A 212 -7.79 12.92 -2.66
C GLU A 212 -9.17 13.13 -3.31
N PRO A 213 -10.18 12.38 -2.89
CA PRO A 213 -11.56 12.72 -3.22
C PRO A 213 -11.89 14.12 -2.69
N ARG A 214 -12.58 14.91 -3.49
CA ARG A 214 -12.98 16.26 -3.11
C ARG A 214 -14.04 16.22 -2.00
N ASN A 215 -13.78 16.86 -0.87
CA ASN A 215 -14.70 16.91 0.24
C ASN A 215 -15.86 17.88 -0.04
N ILE A 216 -17.09 17.33 -0.10
CA ILE A 216 -18.29 18.12 -0.38
C ILE A 216 -18.74 18.87 0.86
N GLY A 217 -18.85 20.21 0.72
CA GLY A 217 -19.25 21.11 1.78
C GLY A 217 -18.14 21.35 2.81
N ALA A 218 -18.45 22.13 3.82
CA ALA A 218 -17.56 22.51 4.92
C ALA A 218 -18.34 22.50 6.24
N THR A 219 -18.82 21.33 6.66
CA THR A 219 -19.52 21.16 7.93
C THR A 219 -18.51 20.96 9.06
N ILE A 220 -18.61 21.75 10.10
CA ILE A 220 -17.70 21.70 11.26
C ILE A 220 -17.98 20.46 12.09
N ASP A 221 -16.96 19.63 12.26
CA ASP A 221 -16.95 18.42 13.10
C ASP A 221 -16.41 18.75 14.50
N SER A 222 -15.29 19.45 14.56
CA SER A 222 -14.72 19.92 15.81
C SER A 222 -14.03 21.27 15.66
N ILE A 223 -13.78 21.96 16.79
CA ILE A 223 -13.18 23.29 16.83
C ILE A 223 -11.98 23.24 17.77
N ALA A 224 -10.82 23.68 17.30
CA ALA A 224 -9.60 23.71 18.08
C ALA A 224 -9.70 24.71 19.25
N PRO A 225 -9.18 24.38 20.44
CA PRO A 225 -9.14 25.30 21.57
C PRO A 225 -8.42 26.62 21.22
N ASN A 226 -8.89 27.73 21.72
CA ASN A 226 -8.30 29.06 21.52
C ASN A 226 -8.24 29.56 20.06
N SER A 227 -8.98 28.91 19.15
CA SER A 227 -9.04 29.27 17.73
C SER A 227 -9.84 30.53 17.46
N GLU A 228 -9.66 31.09 16.26
CA GLU A 228 -10.48 32.22 15.80
C GLU A 228 -11.95 31.83 15.68
N ALA A 229 -12.24 30.58 15.34
CA ALA A 229 -13.60 30.05 15.26
C ALA A 229 -14.32 30.06 16.64
N ILE A 230 -13.65 29.64 17.72
CA ILE A 230 -14.24 29.73 19.08
C ILE A 230 -14.52 31.18 19.46
N LYS A 231 -13.55 32.09 19.24
CA LYS A 231 -13.70 33.52 19.56
C LYS A 231 -14.87 34.18 18.82
N ALA A 232 -15.10 33.72 17.58
CA ALA A 232 -16.16 34.24 16.73
C ALA A 232 -17.53 33.61 16.97
N GLY A 233 -17.64 32.52 17.76
CA GLY A 233 -18.89 31.82 18.07
C GLY A 233 -19.36 30.82 17.05
N PHE A 234 -18.46 30.19 16.31
CA PHE A 234 -18.79 29.00 15.52
C PHE A 234 -19.18 27.85 16.43
N LEU A 235 -20.06 27.00 15.92
CA LEU A 235 -20.55 25.80 16.60
C LEU A 235 -20.28 24.53 15.78
N ILE A 236 -20.17 23.41 16.48
CA ILE A 236 -20.15 22.10 15.85
C ILE A 236 -21.45 21.91 15.06
N LYS A 237 -21.38 21.30 13.87
CA LYS A 237 -22.45 21.12 12.87
C LYS A 237 -22.81 22.38 12.07
N ASP A 238 -22.18 23.53 12.28
CA ASP A 238 -22.28 24.63 11.33
C ASP A 238 -21.78 24.17 9.97
N SER A 239 -22.50 24.49 8.92
CA SER A 239 -22.05 24.27 7.53
C SER A 239 -21.63 25.61 6.94
N ILE A 240 -20.35 25.80 6.68
CA ILE A 240 -19.84 27.02 6.04
C ILE A 240 -20.25 27.01 4.58
N VAL A 241 -21.02 27.99 4.16
CA VAL A 241 -21.58 28.11 2.81
C VAL A 241 -21.00 29.28 2.02
N SER A 242 -20.41 30.26 2.70
CA SER A 242 -19.72 31.39 2.04
C SER A 242 -18.59 31.93 2.90
N VAL A 243 -17.48 32.32 2.27
CA VAL A 243 -16.33 32.99 2.88
C VAL A 243 -16.08 34.30 2.15
N ASN A 244 -16.13 35.42 2.86
CA ASN A 244 -15.94 36.76 2.30
C ASN A 244 -16.75 37.01 1.00
N GLY A 245 -18.03 36.61 1.00
CA GLY A 245 -18.94 36.77 -0.12
C GLY A 245 -18.81 35.71 -1.24
N LYS A 246 -17.76 34.86 -1.23
CA LYS A 246 -17.62 33.77 -2.18
C LYS A 246 -18.37 32.54 -1.67
N GLN A 247 -19.24 31.99 -2.47
CA GLN A 247 -19.92 30.72 -2.16
C GLN A 247 -18.91 29.56 -2.15
N ILE A 248 -19.10 28.65 -1.20
CA ILE A 248 -18.23 27.49 -0.96
C ILE A 248 -19.06 26.23 -1.14
N ALA A 249 -18.71 25.43 -2.13
CA ALA A 249 -19.28 24.11 -2.36
C ALA A 249 -18.36 22.99 -1.83
N PHE A 250 -17.07 23.24 -1.78
CA PHE A 250 -16.05 22.26 -1.39
C PHE A 250 -15.09 22.81 -0.36
N PHE A 251 -14.52 21.92 0.46
CA PHE A 251 -13.57 22.30 1.51
C PHE A 251 -12.31 22.98 0.97
N ASP A 252 -11.78 22.52 -0.17
CA ASP A 252 -10.61 23.12 -0.81
C ASP A 252 -10.86 24.58 -1.25
N GLU A 253 -12.08 24.91 -1.67
CA GLU A 253 -12.46 26.28 -1.99
C GLU A 253 -12.47 27.18 -0.75
N MET A 254 -12.97 26.65 0.39
CA MET A 254 -12.91 27.35 1.66
C MET A 254 -11.46 27.64 2.07
N SER A 255 -10.61 26.61 2.04
CA SER A 255 -9.20 26.74 2.40
C SER A 255 -8.48 27.74 1.51
N ALA A 256 -8.69 27.65 0.18
CA ALA A 256 -8.08 28.59 -0.77
C ALA A 256 -8.53 30.04 -0.56
N GLU A 257 -9.80 30.25 -0.18
CA GLU A 257 -10.30 31.60 0.08
C GLU A 257 -9.77 32.16 1.39
N LEU A 258 -9.71 31.36 2.45
CA LEU A 258 -9.13 31.75 3.74
C LEU A 258 -7.65 32.15 3.61
N LEU A 259 -6.88 31.43 2.82
CA LEU A 259 -5.46 31.72 2.56
C LEU A 259 -5.22 33.13 1.98
N LYS A 260 -6.18 33.68 1.21
CA LYS A 260 -6.10 35.06 0.67
C LYS A 260 -6.33 36.14 1.71
N HIS A 261 -6.92 35.74 2.85
CA HIS A 261 -7.34 36.69 3.90
C HIS A 261 -6.61 36.47 5.23
N LYS A 262 -5.37 35.96 5.19
CA LYS A 262 -4.53 35.80 6.41
C LYS A 262 -4.49 37.06 7.26
N SER A 263 -4.63 36.89 8.56
CA SER A 263 -4.58 37.95 9.56
C SER A 263 -5.62 39.07 9.35
N LYS A 264 -6.72 38.79 8.63
CA LYS A 264 -7.82 39.74 8.42
C LYS A 264 -9.09 39.26 9.06
N ASN A 265 -9.99 40.19 9.35
CA ASN A 265 -11.37 39.87 9.73
C ASN A 265 -12.23 39.82 8.48
N ILE A 266 -13.02 38.78 8.33
CA ILE A 266 -13.90 38.55 7.19
C ILE A 266 -15.26 38.02 7.62
N PRO A 267 -16.32 38.30 6.87
CA PRO A 267 -17.63 37.69 7.07
C PRO A 267 -17.63 36.26 6.53
N VAL A 268 -18.10 35.33 7.34
CA VAL A 268 -18.32 33.91 6.96
C VAL A 268 -19.78 33.57 7.19
N VAL A 269 -20.47 33.10 6.16
CA VAL A 269 -21.87 32.68 6.27
C VAL A 269 -21.92 31.20 6.57
N VAL A 270 -22.63 30.84 7.61
CA VAL A 270 -22.88 29.44 8.00
C VAL A 270 -24.38 29.12 7.90
N TYR A 271 -24.66 27.87 7.62
CA TYR A 271 -26.00 27.30 7.72
C TYR A 271 -26.10 26.58 9.06
N ARG A 272 -26.92 27.16 9.97
CA ARG A 272 -27.12 26.72 11.35
C ARG A 272 -28.60 26.61 11.64
N ASN A 273 -29.08 25.51 12.18
CA ASN A 273 -30.49 25.32 12.56
C ASN A 273 -31.48 25.75 11.47
N GLN A 274 -31.22 25.35 10.23
CA GLN A 274 -32.05 25.65 9.03
C GLN A 274 -32.10 27.14 8.66
N LYS A 275 -31.20 27.98 9.16
CA LYS A 275 -31.08 29.39 8.83
C LYS A 275 -29.66 29.76 8.46
N LEU A 276 -29.53 30.76 7.62
CA LEU A 276 -28.23 31.38 7.34
C LEU A 276 -27.90 32.38 8.44
N ASP A 277 -26.69 32.32 8.94
CA ASP A 277 -26.14 33.26 9.92
C ASP A 277 -24.78 33.76 9.42
N THR A 278 -24.48 35.02 9.67
CA THR A 278 -23.23 35.66 9.26
C THR A 278 -22.37 35.93 10.46
N ILE A 279 -21.20 35.32 10.50
CA ILE A 279 -20.24 35.43 11.58
C ILE A 279 -19.01 36.21 11.09
N ASN A 280 -18.69 37.32 11.74
CA ASN A 280 -17.43 38.02 11.49
C ASN A 280 -16.32 37.35 12.29
N THR A 281 -15.30 36.85 11.62
CA THR A 281 -14.22 36.10 12.26
C THR A 281 -12.85 36.52 11.76
N GLY A 282 -11.87 36.45 12.64
CA GLY A 282 -10.46 36.55 12.27
C GLY A 282 -10.01 35.30 11.50
N VAL A 283 -9.08 35.48 10.57
CA VAL A 283 -8.33 34.38 9.92
C VAL A 283 -6.93 34.35 10.54
N SER A 284 -6.46 33.20 10.95
CA SER A 284 -5.13 33.05 11.54
C SER A 284 -4.00 33.47 10.57
N LYS A 285 -2.78 33.59 11.08
CA LYS A 285 -1.58 33.87 10.26
C LYS A 285 -1.32 32.74 9.23
N GLU A 286 -1.73 31.53 9.56
CA GLU A 286 -1.63 30.35 8.71
C GLU A 286 -2.74 30.29 7.65
N GLY A 287 -3.77 31.14 7.77
CA GLY A 287 -4.93 31.13 6.86
C GLY A 287 -6.01 30.12 7.24
N THR A 288 -6.19 29.88 8.53
CA THR A 288 -7.18 28.93 9.05
C THR A 288 -8.14 29.59 10.03
N LEU A 289 -9.29 28.97 10.27
CA LEU A 289 -10.24 29.34 11.33
C LEU A 289 -10.03 28.51 12.60
N GLY A 290 -9.31 27.40 12.51
CA GLY A 290 -9.14 26.42 13.59
C GLY A 290 -10.36 25.52 13.74
N VAL A 291 -10.98 25.12 12.64
CA VAL A 291 -12.06 24.15 12.56
C VAL A 291 -11.58 22.88 11.86
N ILE A 292 -12.06 21.73 12.31
CA ILE A 292 -11.93 20.45 11.61
C ILE A 292 -13.26 20.22 10.91
N ILE A 293 -13.19 19.94 9.62
CA ILE A 293 -14.37 19.73 8.79
C ILE A 293 -14.67 18.23 8.71
N ALA A 294 -15.93 17.88 8.91
CA ALA A 294 -16.42 16.52 8.74
C ALA A 294 -16.08 16.03 7.31
N ARG A 295 -15.36 14.91 7.22
CA ARG A 295 -15.17 14.25 5.94
C ARG A 295 -16.49 13.65 5.50
N LYS A 296 -17.18 14.32 4.60
CA LYS A 296 -18.32 13.76 3.88
C LYS A 296 -17.81 13.09 2.61
N ILE A 297 -17.04 12.05 2.78
CA ILE A 297 -16.89 11.06 1.73
C ILE A 297 -18.17 10.24 1.84
N LYS A 298 -19.03 10.32 0.83
CA LYS A 298 -20.20 9.42 0.79
C LYS A 298 -19.66 8.00 0.88
N THR A 299 -20.08 7.24 1.88
CA THR A 299 -19.77 5.80 2.00
C THR A 299 -20.21 5.00 0.77
N ASP A 300 -21.06 5.57 -0.05
CA ASP A 300 -21.57 5.01 -1.31
C ASP A 300 -20.49 4.88 -2.40
N PHE A 301 -19.29 5.40 -2.19
CA PHE A 301 -18.16 5.23 -3.13
C PHE A 301 -17.49 3.86 -3.03
N LEU A 302 -17.69 3.18 -1.90
CA LEU A 302 -17.08 1.88 -1.69
C LEU A 302 -17.97 0.81 -2.33
N ILE A 303 -17.60 0.38 -3.51
CA ILE A 303 -18.27 -0.73 -4.19
C ILE A 303 -17.66 -2.04 -3.68
N THR A 304 -18.52 -2.93 -3.21
CA THR A 304 -18.14 -4.30 -2.88
C THR A 304 -18.71 -5.23 -3.97
N LYS A 305 -17.83 -5.74 -4.81
CA LYS A 305 -18.20 -6.70 -5.86
C LYS A 305 -17.83 -8.12 -5.44
N LYS A 306 -18.82 -8.93 -5.04
CA LYS A 306 -18.62 -10.37 -4.88
C LYS A 306 -18.56 -11.03 -6.26
N MET A 307 -17.65 -11.99 -6.41
CA MET A 307 -17.39 -12.68 -7.67
C MET A 307 -17.66 -14.18 -7.50
N SER A 308 -18.09 -14.84 -8.58
CA SER A 308 -18.06 -16.30 -8.65
C SER A 308 -16.60 -16.81 -8.71
N ILE A 309 -16.37 -18.07 -8.40
CA ILE A 309 -15.00 -18.65 -8.46
C ILE A 309 -14.38 -18.47 -9.85
N GLY A 310 -15.19 -18.63 -10.91
CA GLY A 310 -14.73 -18.48 -12.28
C GLY A 310 -14.32 -17.05 -12.66
N GLU A 311 -14.87 -16.03 -11.99
CA GLU A 311 -14.48 -14.63 -12.15
C GLU A 311 -13.36 -14.23 -11.19
N ALA A 312 -13.37 -14.77 -9.97
CA ALA A 312 -12.44 -14.44 -8.91
C ALA A 312 -11.02 -14.90 -9.23
N PHE A 313 -10.85 -16.12 -9.78
CA PHE A 313 -9.52 -16.65 -10.08
C PHE A 313 -8.77 -15.82 -11.14
N PRO A 314 -9.33 -15.50 -12.32
CA PRO A 314 -8.66 -14.60 -13.27
C PRO A 314 -8.40 -13.20 -12.69
N ALA A 315 -9.32 -12.68 -11.87
CA ALA A 315 -9.11 -11.41 -11.20
C ALA A 315 -7.96 -11.45 -10.19
N ALA A 316 -7.84 -12.54 -9.43
CA ALA A 316 -6.73 -12.78 -8.50
C ALA A 316 -5.38 -12.82 -9.21
N VAL A 317 -5.28 -13.56 -10.32
CA VAL A 317 -4.07 -13.60 -11.15
C VAL A 317 -3.68 -12.22 -11.66
N LYS A 318 -4.66 -11.47 -12.19
CA LYS A 318 -4.44 -10.11 -12.71
C LYS A 318 -3.97 -9.14 -11.61
N GLU A 319 -4.56 -9.22 -10.43
CA GLU A 319 -4.19 -8.36 -9.29
C GLU A 319 -2.78 -8.68 -8.78
N SER A 320 -2.48 -9.97 -8.57
CA SER A 320 -1.15 -10.42 -8.15
C SER A 320 -0.06 -10.01 -9.14
N TRP A 321 -0.33 -10.14 -10.44
CA TRP A 321 0.60 -9.69 -11.46
C TRP A 321 0.80 -8.17 -11.44
N ALA A 322 -0.29 -7.41 -11.26
CA ALA A 322 -0.20 -5.96 -11.17
C ALA A 322 0.66 -5.53 -9.97
N LEU A 323 0.46 -6.14 -8.79
CA LEU A 323 1.28 -5.87 -7.60
C LEU A 323 2.77 -6.19 -7.83
N LEU A 324 3.07 -7.32 -8.46
CA LEU A 324 4.45 -7.66 -8.81
C LEU A 324 5.09 -6.61 -9.72
N VAL A 325 4.36 -6.19 -10.76
CA VAL A 325 4.82 -5.13 -11.68
C VAL A 325 5.01 -3.80 -10.93
N TYR A 326 4.12 -3.43 -10.00
CA TYR A 326 4.28 -2.23 -9.20
C TYR A 326 5.52 -2.31 -8.30
N ASN A 327 5.75 -3.43 -7.63
CA ASN A 327 6.95 -3.62 -6.82
C ASN A 327 8.23 -3.47 -7.67
N VAL A 328 8.28 -4.11 -8.84
CA VAL A 328 9.44 -3.96 -9.75
C VAL A 328 9.61 -2.52 -10.22
N LYS A 329 8.51 -1.82 -10.53
CA LYS A 329 8.55 -0.41 -10.93
C LYS A 329 8.99 0.50 -9.78
N SER A 330 8.61 0.20 -8.52
CA SER A 330 9.00 0.99 -7.35
C SER A 330 10.52 1.00 -7.14
N PHE A 331 11.23 -0.10 -7.41
CA PHE A 331 12.70 -0.10 -7.42
C PHE A 331 13.31 0.86 -8.44
N LYS A 332 12.60 1.15 -9.54
CA LYS A 332 13.04 2.16 -10.50
C LYS A 332 12.91 3.57 -9.92
N LEU A 333 11.93 3.80 -9.06
CA LEU A 333 11.69 5.07 -8.37
C LEU A 333 12.68 5.32 -7.22
N GLU A 334 13.17 4.29 -6.54
CA GLU A 334 14.24 4.44 -5.53
C GLU A 334 15.54 5.04 -6.10
N ARG A 335 15.72 5.01 -7.43
CA ARG A 335 16.80 5.78 -8.09
C ARG A 335 16.62 7.29 -7.96
N PHE A 336 15.41 7.79 -7.80
CA PHE A 336 15.12 9.22 -7.69
C PHE A 336 15.40 9.78 -6.30
N ASP A 337 15.35 8.96 -5.24
CA ASP A 337 15.83 9.33 -3.90
C ASP A 337 17.31 9.73 -3.88
N ARG A 338 18.08 9.31 -4.89
CA ARG A 338 19.51 9.68 -5.03
C ARG A 338 19.74 11.05 -5.64
N ILE A 339 18.71 11.73 -6.11
CA ILE A 339 18.78 13.10 -6.66
C ILE A 339 18.49 14.13 -5.55
N ALA A 340 18.09 13.70 -4.36
CA ALA A 340 17.96 14.56 -3.19
C ALA A 340 19.35 15.09 -2.75
N PRO A 341 19.47 16.35 -2.29
CA PRO A 341 20.75 17.06 -2.14
C PRO A 341 21.63 16.61 -0.96
N GLU A 342 21.33 15.53 -0.28
CA GLU A 342 22.24 14.95 0.74
C GLU A 342 22.59 13.49 0.40
N PRO A 343 23.89 13.20 0.16
CA PRO A 343 24.32 11.82 -0.06
C PRO A 343 24.21 11.04 1.24
N ARG A 344 23.27 10.09 1.33
CA ARG A 344 23.26 9.09 2.38
C ARG A 344 24.57 8.29 2.31
N LYS A 345 25.18 8.03 3.46
CA LYS A 345 26.43 7.27 3.54
C LYS A 345 26.23 5.85 2.99
N PRO A 346 27.22 5.24 2.34
CA PRO A 346 27.11 3.86 1.82
C PRO A 346 26.73 2.81 2.87
N SER A 347 26.93 3.10 4.17
CA SER A 347 26.48 2.29 5.29
C SER A 347 24.96 2.20 5.43
N ASP A 348 24.22 3.18 4.90
CA ASP A 348 22.77 3.26 5.07
C ASP A 348 22.02 2.47 3.97
N MET A 349 22.74 1.97 2.97
CA MET A 349 22.18 1.28 1.80
C MET A 349 21.95 -0.24 1.99
N TYR A 350 22.44 -0.82 3.11
CA TYR A 350 22.38 -2.28 3.34
C TYR A 350 21.68 -2.70 4.64
N GLN A 351 21.04 -1.76 5.31
CA GLN A 351 20.26 -2.05 6.50
C GLN A 351 18.85 -1.49 6.35
N ILE A 352 18.00 -2.13 5.51
CA ILE A 352 16.63 -2.29 5.94
C ILE A 352 16.73 -3.27 7.10
N SER A 353 17.00 -2.75 8.27
CA SER A 353 17.09 -3.58 9.45
C SER A 353 15.68 -4.11 9.73
N ILE A 354 15.59 -5.29 10.31
CA ILE A 354 14.35 -5.79 10.91
C ILE A 354 13.74 -4.73 11.84
N LEU A 355 14.55 -3.83 12.40
CA LEU A 355 14.14 -2.67 13.19
C LEU A 355 13.39 -1.62 12.34
N ASP A 356 13.85 -1.29 11.13
CA ASP A 356 13.16 -0.35 10.24
C ASP A 356 11.81 -0.93 9.76
N LEU A 357 11.76 -2.24 9.53
CA LEU A 357 10.50 -2.93 9.23
C LEU A 357 9.57 -2.95 10.45
N VAL A 358 10.11 -3.15 11.64
CA VAL A 358 9.34 -3.11 12.90
C VAL A 358 8.90 -1.68 13.21
N GLU A 359 9.75 -0.68 12.99
CA GLU A 359 9.43 0.74 13.16
C GLU A 359 8.37 1.20 12.16
N PHE A 360 8.49 0.84 10.88
CA PHE A 360 7.44 1.03 9.86
C PHE A 360 6.11 0.35 10.24
N LEU A 361 6.16 -0.85 10.81
CA LEU A 361 4.97 -1.58 11.24
C LEU A 361 4.40 -1.06 12.57
N THR A 362 5.20 -0.38 13.41
CA THR A 362 4.76 0.23 14.67
C THR A 362 4.31 1.68 14.52
N GLU A 363 4.81 2.42 13.52
CA GLU A 363 4.30 3.76 13.18
C GLU A 363 2.93 3.71 12.50
N PHE A 364 2.49 2.55 12.04
CA PHE A 364 1.08 2.34 11.69
C PHE A 364 0.24 2.28 12.97
N ASP A 365 0.03 3.44 13.57
CA ASP A 365 -0.89 3.58 14.70
C ASP A 365 -2.33 3.41 14.19
N ILE A 366 -2.83 2.18 14.35
CA ILE A 366 -4.20 1.79 13.98
C ILE A 366 -5.21 2.41 14.96
N SER A 367 -4.76 3.05 16.05
CA SER A 367 -5.63 3.59 17.10
C SER A 367 -6.46 4.79 16.64
N ASP A 368 -6.03 5.52 15.62
CA ASP A 368 -6.74 6.69 15.09
C ASP A 368 -7.77 6.37 13.97
N ILE A 369 -7.88 5.11 13.59
CA ILE A 369 -8.89 4.66 12.65
C ILE A 369 -9.90 3.84 13.45
N GLU A 370 -11.07 4.40 13.75
CA GLU A 370 -12.27 3.63 14.12
C GLU A 370 -12.63 2.70 12.96
N LEU A 371 -11.89 1.61 12.84
CA LEU A 371 -12.21 0.52 11.92
C LEU A 371 -13.31 -0.30 12.59
N LYS A 372 -14.47 -0.40 11.94
CA LYS A 372 -15.38 -1.49 12.24
C LYS A 372 -14.59 -2.79 12.07
N GLU A 373 -14.82 -3.76 12.96
CA GLU A 373 -14.14 -5.08 12.97
C GLU A 373 -14.03 -5.75 11.58
N GLU A 374 -14.99 -5.48 10.69
CA GLU A 374 -15.00 -5.99 9.30
C GLU A 374 -13.88 -5.46 8.39
N ASP A 375 -13.28 -4.30 8.68
CA ASP A 375 -12.25 -3.70 7.83
C ASP A 375 -10.82 -4.12 8.25
N ALA A 376 -10.65 -4.60 9.48
CA ALA A 376 -9.36 -5.10 9.98
C ALA A 376 -8.92 -6.37 9.23
N ASP A 377 -9.85 -7.29 8.99
CA ASP A 377 -9.57 -8.59 8.34
C ASP A 377 -9.05 -8.44 6.91
N LEU A 378 -9.49 -7.41 6.19
CA LEU A 378 -9.09 -7.17 4.79
C LEU A 378 -7.63 -6.69 4.65
N ARG A 379 -7.15 -5.87 5.57
CA ARG A 379 -5.77 -5.38 5.55
C ARG A 379 -4.76 -6.48 5.80
N TYR A 380 -5.08 -7.42 6.68
CA TYR A 380 -4.22 -8.58 6.93
C TYR A 380 -4.09 -9.47 5.69
N VAL A 381 -5.18 -9.64 4.95
CA VAL A 381 -5.18 -10.47 3.72
C VAL A 381 -4.39 -9.79 2.61
N GLU A 382 -4.49 -8.47 2.44
CA GLU A 382 -3.68 -7.71 1.47
C GLU A 382 -2.20 -7.73 1.83
N LEU A 383 -1.87 -7.64 3.12
CA LEU A 383 -0.51 -7.71 3.62
C LEU A 383 0.10 -9.11 3.38
N ILE A 384 -0.66 -10.18 3.70
CA ILE A 384 -0.24 -11.56 3.44
C ILE A 384 -0.01 -11.80 1.95
N SER A 385 -0.93 -11.34 1.09
CA SER A 385 -0.79 -11.53 -0.35
C SER A 385 0.37 -10.73 -0.94
N GLY A 386 0.68 -9.55 -0.40
CA GLY A 386 1.86 -8.78 -0.76
C GLY A 386 3.16 -9.51 -0.39
N PHE A 387 3.26 -10.07 0.81
CA PHE A 387 4.42 -10.85 1.25
C PHE A 387 4.60 -12.17 0.47
N CYS A 388 3.52 -12.78 -0.06
CA CYS A 388 3.64 -13.97 -0.90
C CYS A 388 4.34 -13.69 -2.25
N LEU A 389 4.41 -12.42 -2.67
CA LEU A 389 4.92 -12.02 -3.98
C LEU A 389 6.33 -11.41 -3.92
N ILE A 390 6.85 -11.12 -2.73
CA ILE A 390 8.23 -10.70 -2.46
C ILE A 390 9.06 -11.93 -2.12
#